data_4fc776f7f97492460f01f4f3951bd3ba
#
_entry.id   4fc776f7f97492460f01f4f3951bd3ba
#
_cell.length_a   1.000
_cell.length_b   1.000
_cell.length_c   1.000
_cell.angle_alpha   90.00
_cell.angle_beta   90.00
_cell.angle_gamma   90.00
#
_symmetry.space_group_name_H-M   'P 1'
#
loop_
_entity.id
_entity.type
_entity.pdbx_description
1 polymer ?
#
loop_
_entity_poly.entity_id
_entity_poly.type
_entity_poly.pdbx_seq_one_letter_code
_entity_poly.pdbx_strand_id
1 'polypeptide(L)'
;MKLLHTIFFLLLTCVVFAQDYHYSQQYAIPMMLNPALTGYTSCDGRVSAQYRNQWASVSDAFQTTSAAYEHKTFQNNQIVNGFAGLGLTLFNDQSGGGYLRQTSASLSAAYHFFLNDDNQFISIGG
;
A
#
# COMPACT_ATOMS: atom_id res chain seq x y z
N MET A 1 -3.93 35.74 -15.17
CA MET A 1 -2.60 35.15 -15.00
C MET A 1 -2.20 35.04 -13.52
N LYS A 2 -2.35 36.07 -12.68
CA LYS A 2 -1.95 35.99 -11.25
C LYS A 2 -2.68 34.90 -10.44
N LEU A 3 -3.97 34.70 -10.69
CA LEU A 3 -4.78 33.68 -10.02
C LEU A 3 -4.29 32.25 -10.32
N LEU A 4 -3.88 31.99 -11.56
CA LEU A 4 -3.36 30.70 -12.00
C LEU A 4 -2.03 30.35 -11.31
N HIS A 5 -1.15 31.32 -11.13
CA HIS A 5 0.11 31.15 -10.40
C HIS A 5 -0.12 30.91 -8.90
N THR A 6 -1.12 31.58 -8.31
CA THR A 6 -1.47 31.39 -6.90
C THR A 6 -2.02 29.98 -6.64
N ILE A 7 -2.88 29.47 -7.53
CA ILE A 7 -3.41 28.09 -7.46
C ILE A 7 -2.29 27.07 -7.66
N PHE A 8 -1.38 27.32 -8.60
CA PHE A 8 -0.23 26.46 -8.83
C PHE A 8 0.70 26.40 -7.60
N PHE A 9 0.99 27.53 -6.96
CA PHE A 9 1.77 27.57 -5.72
C PHE A 9 1.04 26.92 -4.54
N LEU A 10 -0.27 27.03 -4.44
CA LEU A 10 -1.07 26.37 -3.39
C LEU A 10 -1.05 24.84 -3.53
N LEU A 11 -1.03 24.32 -4.74
CA LEU A 11 -0.92 22.88 -5.03
C LEU A 11 0.48 22.32 -4.72
N LEU A 12 1.52 23.17 -4.74
CA LEU A 12 2.88 22.75 -4.39
C LEU A 12 3.11 22.61 -2.88
N THR A 13 2.24 23.15 -2.04
CA THR A 13 2.34 23.07 -0.57
C THR A 13 1.73 21.81 0.02
N CYS A 14 1.40 20.79 -0.78
CA CYS A 14 1.16 19.45 -0.27
C CYS A 14 2.44 18.94 0.38
N VAL A 15 2.55 19.14 1.69
CA VAL A 15 3.65 18.65 2.51
C VAL A 15 3.62 17.13 2.43
N VAL A 16 4.56 16.58 1.69
CA VAL A 16 4.76 15.14 1.61
C VAL A 16 5.45 14.73 2.91
N PHE A 17 4.69 14.18 3.84
CA PHE A 17 5.24 13.46 4.98
C PHE A 17 5.72 12.09 4.45
N ALA A 18 6.95 12.04 3.99
CA ALA A 18 7.59 10.80 3.62
C ALA A 18 8.23 10.19 4.87
N GLN A 19 7.48 9.40 5.62
CA GLN A 19 8.05 8.46 6.57
C GLN A 19 7.99 7.07 5.93
N ASP A 20 9.15 6.58 5.53
CA ASP A 20 9.28 5.32 4.82
C ASP A 20 9.41 4.17 5.82
N TYR A 21 8.61 3.12 5.64
CA TYR A 21 8.65 1.93 6.48
C TYR A 21 9.64 0.94 5.89
N HIS A 22 10.77 0.73 6.57
CA HIS A 22 11.81 -0.19 6.11
C HIS A 22 11.51 -1.64 6.49
N TYR A 23 10.93 -2.40 5.59
CA TYR A 23 10.84 -3.85 5.68
C TYR A 23 11.95 -4.51 4.86
N SER A 24 12.52 -5.60 5.40
CA SER A 24 13.47 -6.44 4.65
C SER A 24 12.77 -7.21 3.51
N GLN A 25 11.44 -7.39 3.58
CA GLN A 25 10.61 -8.09 2.61
C GLN A 25 9.40 -7.23 2.21
N GLN A 26 9.67 -6.09 1.57
CA GLN A 26 8.63 -5.16 1.11
C GLN A 26 7.65 -5.80 0.11
N TYR A 27 8.11 -6.79 -0.66
CA TYR A 27 7.31 -7.50 -1.65
C TYR A 27 6.22 -8.42 -1.05
N ALA A 28 6.26 -8.71 0.24
CA ALA A 28 5.26 -9.59 0.88
C ALA A 28 3.91 -8.88 1.08
N ILE A 29 3.89 -7.55 1.11
CA ILE A 29 2.66 -6.73 1.14
C ILE A 29 2.76 -5.64 0.06
N PRO A 30 2.56 -5.96 -1.22
CA PRO A 30 2.77 -5.02 -2.33
C PRO A 30 1.92 -3.76 -2.24
N MET A 31 0.71 -3.84 -1.69
CA MET A 31 -0.17 -2.68 -1.54
C MET A 31 0.37 -1.62 -0.58
N MET A 32 1.28 -1.97 0.36
CA MET A 32 1.98 -0.99 1.20
C MET A 32 3.05 -0.23 0.41
N LEU A 33 3.62 -0.88 -0.62
CA LEU A 33 4.60 -0.26 -1.48
C LEU A 33 3.93 0.67 -2.51
N ASN A 34 2.84 0.20 -3.10
CA ASN A 34 2.06 0.95 -4.07
C ASN A 34 0.59 0.49 -4.05
N PRO A 35 -0.35 1.36 -3.67
CA PRO A 35 -1.78 1.01 -3.65
C PRO A 35 -2.31 0.52 -4.99
N ALA A 36 -1.72 0.95 -6.11
CA ALA A 36 -2.09 0.47 -7.44
C ALA A 36 -1.78 -1.03 -7.68
N LEU A 37 -1.09 -1.70 -6.76
CA LEU A 37 -0.85 -3.15 -6.80
C LEU A 37 -1.90 -3.95 -6.01
N THR A 38 -2.87 -3.28 -5.40
CA THR A 38 -3.94 -3.93 -4.62
C THR A 38 -4.74 -4.88 -5.51
N GLY A 39 -4.87 -6.15 -5.08
CA GLY A 39 -5.56 -7.19 -5.84
C GLY A 39 -4.78 -7.75 -7.02
N TYR A 40 -3.57 -7.26 -7.30
CA TYR A 40 -2.70 -7.87 -8.32
C TYR A 40 -2.07 -9.15 -7.77
N THR A 41 -2.85 -10.21 -7.80
CA THR A 41 -2.46 -11.54 -7.33
C THR A 41 -3.00 -12.60 -8.29
N SER A 42 -2.37 -13.77 -8.33
CA SER A 42 -2.84 -14.90 -9.13
C SER A 42 -4.08 -15.60 -8.55
N CYS A 43 -4.39 -15.34 -7.28
CA CYS A 43 -5.55 -15.90 -6.56
C CYS A 43 -6.66 -14.85 -6.43
N ASP A 44 -7.87 -15.27 -6.08
CA ASP A 44 -9.00 -14.36 -5.83
C ASP A 44 -8.80 -13.50 -4.58
N GLY A 45 -8.07 -14.02 -3.60
CA GLY A 45 -7.73 -13.28 -2.40
C GLY A 45 -6.37 -13.70 -1.83
N ARG A 46 -5.69 -12.77 -1.15
CA ARG A 46 -4.41 -13.00 -0.49
C ARG A 46 -4.44 -12.43 0.93
N VAL A 47 -3.98 -13.24 1.88
CA VAL A 47 -3.66 -12.81 3.24
C VAL A 47 -2.15 -12.78 3.38
N SER A 48 -1.62 -11.72 3.94
CA SER A 48 -0.19 -11.56 4.23
C SER A 48 -0.01 -11.11 5.67
N ALA A 49 0.99 -11.64 6.35
CA ALA A 49 1.38 -11.20 7.67
C ALA A 49 2.90 -11.15 7.77
N GLN A 50 3.40 -10.11 8.42
CA GLN A 50 4.82 -9.93 8.66
C GLN A 50 5.06 -9.56 10.12
N TYR A 51 6.13 -10.11 10.67
CA TYR A 51 6.67 -9.73 11.97
C TYR A 51 8.16 -9.49 11.83
N ARG A 52 8.61 -8.34 12.30
CA ARG A 52 10.02 -7.97 12.37
C ARG A 52 10.40 -7.66 13.80
N ASN A 53 11.48 -8.27 14.25
CA ASN A 53 12.11 -7.93 15.51
C ASN A 53 13.58 -7.62 15.24
N GLN A 54 13.99 -6.40 15.54
CA GLN A 54 15.35 -5.93 15.30
C GLN A 54 15.98 -5.52 16.62
N TRP A 55 17.25 -5.93 16.83
CA TRP A 55 18.04 -5.66 18.02
C TRP A 55 17.43 -6.25 19.32
N ALA A 56 16.89 -7.45 19.22
CA ALA A 56 16.29 -8.16 20.34
C ALA A 56 17.24 -8.37 21.54
N SER A 57 18.57 -8.30 21.32
CA SER A 57 19.60 -8.41 22.35
C SER A 57 20.00 -7.08 22.99
N VAL A 58 19.44 -5.97 22.54
CA VAL A 58 19.67 -4.63 23.09
C VAL A 58 18.40 -4.20 23.82
N SER A 59 18.51 -3.39 24.87
CA SER A 59 17.39 -3.02 25.77
C SER A 59 16.17 -2.39 25.09
N ASP A 60 16.33 -1.85 23.87
CA ASP A 60 15.31 -1.12 23.13
C ASP A 60 15.04 -1.75 21.76
N ALA A 61 14.46 -2.94 21.76
CA ALA A 61 14.12 -3.68 20.54
C ALA A 61 13.08 -2.94 19.68
N PHE A 62 13.30 -2.93 18.36
CA PHE A 62 12.32 -2.46 17.39
C PHE A 62 11.44 -3.63 16.96
N GLN A 63 10.14 -3.51 17.15
CA GLN A 63 9.16 -4.53 16.78
C GLN A 63 8.14 -3.96 15.80
N THR A 64 8.06 -4.55 14.63
CA THR A 64 7.10 -4.17 13.60
C THR A 64 6.22 -5.36 13.26
N THR A 65 4.91 -5.18 13.32
CA THR A 65 3.93 -6.20 12.93
C THR A 65 3.01 -5.60 11.89
N SER A 66 2.77 -6.34 10.82
CA SER A 66 1.76 -5.96 9.83
C SER A 66 0.96 -7.17 9.37
N ALA A 67 -0.29 -6.91 9.02
CA ALA A 67 -1.19 -7.87 8.41
C ALA A 67 -1.93 -7.17 7.27
N ALA A 68 -2.16 -7.89 6.19
CA ALA A 68 -2.89 -7.38 5.05
C ALA A 68 -3.81 -8.45 4.47
N TYR A 69 -4.96 -8.01 4.01
CA TYR A 69 -5.88 -8.80 3.22
C TYR A 69 -6.22 -8.05 1.95
N GLU A 70 -6.16 -8.72 0.83
CA GLU A 70 -6.58 -8.17 -0.46
C GLU A 70 -7.45 -9.17 -1.20
N HIS A 71 -8.37 -8.65 -1.98
CA HIS A 71 -9.32 -9.45 -2.74
C HIS A 71 -9.56 -8.84 -4.11
N LYS A 72 -9.55 -9.69 -5.13
CA LYS A 72 -10.01 -9.35 -6.48
C LYS A 72 -11.52 -9.29 -6.51
N THR A 73 -12.06 -8.24 -7.10
CA THR A 73 -13.49 -8.08 -7.30
C THR A 73 -13.76 -7.60 -8.73
N PHE A 74 -14.98 -7.77 -9.20
CA PHE A 74 -15.41 -7.37 -10.56
C PHE A 74 -14.54 -7.98 -11.68
N GLN A 75 -14.11 -9.22 -11.51
CA GLN A 75 -13.43 -9.94 -12.57
C GLN A 75 -14.45 -10.27 -13.68
N ASN A 76 -14.14 -9.82 -14.89
CA ASN A 76 -14.86 -10.20 -16.12
C ASN A 76 -16.27 -9.63 -16.31
N ASN A 77 -16.40 -8.31 -16.38
CA ASN A 77 -17.52 -7.71 -17.07
C ASN A 77 -17.15 -7.52 -18.56
N GLN A 78 -17.98 -8.03 -19.45
CA GLN A 78 -17.80 -7.95 -20.92
C GLN A 78 -17.67 -6.51 -21.47
N ILE A 79 -17.88 -5.51 -20.63
CA ILE A 79 -17.89 -4.08 -20.98
C ILE A 79 -16.50 -3.44 -20.73
N VAL A 80 -15.73 -3.94 -19.77
CA VAL A 80 -14.42 -3.35 -19.43
C VAL A 80 -13.41 -4.47 -19.24
N ASN A 81 -12.35 -4.46 -20.04
CA ASN A 81 -11.29 -5.43 -20.00
C ASN A 81 -10.37 -5.16 -18.79
N GLY A 82 -10.75 -5.67 -17.60
CA GLY A 82 -10.01 -5.41 -16.38
C GLY A 82 -10.63 -6.05 -15.13
N PHE A 83 -10.00 -5.79 -13.98
CA PHE A 83 -10.51 -6.20 -12.66
C PHE A 83 -10.20 -5.12 -11.62
N ALA A 84 -10.98 -5.11 -10.55
CA ALA A 84 -10.72 -4.26 -9.39
C ALA A 84 -10.14 -5.08 -8.25
N GLY A 85 -9.31 -4.44 -7.44
CA GLY A 85 -8.77 -4.97 -6.19
C GLY A 85 -9.17 -4.09 -5.01
N LEU A 86 -9.50 -4.73 -3.90
CA LEU A 86 -9.73 -4.08 -2.61
C LEU A 86 -8.77 -4.66 -1.59
N GLY A 87 -8.22 -3.81 -0.73
CA GLY A 87 -7.25 -4.22 0.27
C GLY A 87 -7.45 -3.51 1.61
N LEU A 88 -7.12 -4.24 2.68
CA LEU A 88 -7.04 -3.74 4.04
C LEU A 88 -5.64 -4.05 4.58
N THR A 89 -4.98 -3.04 5.14
CA THR A 89 -3.69 -3.22 5.81
C THR A 89 -3.77 -2.73 7.24
N LEU A 90 -3.24 -3.53 8.15
CA LEU A 90 -3.03 -3.19 9.55
C LEU A 90 -1.54 -3.18 9.82
N PHE A 91 -1.07 -2.12 10.47
CA PHE A 91 0.34 -1.91 10.76
C PHE A 91 0.52 -1.45 12.20
N ASN A 92 1.48 -2.03 12.89
CA ASN A 92 1.89 -1.62 14.23
C ASN A 92 3.42 -1.64 14.30
N ASP A 93 3.98 -0.51 14.62
CA ASP A 93 5.42 -0.33 14.86
C ASP A 93 5.67 0.16 16.28
N GLN A 94 6.64 -0.45 16.93
CA GLN A 94 7.04 -0.12 18.29
C GLN A 94 8.56 -0.01 18.35
N SER A 95 9.04 1.11 18.86
CA SER A 95 10.46 1.39 19.01
C SER A 95 10.79 1.94 20.39
N GLY A 96 12.04 1.82 20.80
CA GLY A 96 12.54 2.40 22.03
C GLY A 96 11.88 1.86 23.30
N GLY A 97 11.79 0.54 23.45
CA GLY A 97 11.19 -0.06 24.65
C GLY A 97 9.70 0.24 24.84
N GLY A 98 9.01 0.65 23.77
CA GLY A 98 7.59 0.99 23.79
C GLY A 98 7.27 2.47 23.97
N TYR A 99 8.27 3.32 24.06
CA TYR A 99 8.06 4.78 24.17
C TYR A 99 7.48 5.41 22.90
N LEU A 100 7.84 4.85 21.74
CA LEU A 100 7.28 5.26 20.46
C LEU A 100 6.48 4.09 19.86
N ARG A 101 5.19 4.31 19.68
CA ARG A 101 4.28 3.33 19.08
C ARG A 101 3.47 4.00 18.00
N GLN A 102 3.50 3.42 16.81
CA GLN A 102 2.68 3.82 15.68
C GLN A 102 1.76 2.68 15.29
N THR A 103 0.47 2.95 15.27
CA THR A 103 -0.53 2.00 14.77
C THR A 103 -1.32 2.66 13.67
N SER A 104 -1.43 2.00 12.53
CA SER A 104 -2.22 2.47 11.40
C SER A 104 -3.07 1.36 10.81
N ALA A 105 -4.20 1.75 10.26
CA ALA A 105 -5.04 0.92 9.43
C ALA A 105 -5.31 1.69 8.14
N SER A 106 -5.15 1.05 7.00
CA SER A 106 -5.41 1.65 5.69
C SER A 106 -6.27 0.75 4.81
N LEU A 107 -7.15 1.39 4.06
CA LEU A 107 -7.91 0.77 2.99
C LEU A 107 -7.29 1.20 1.67
N SER A 108 -7.15 0.27 0.75
CA SER A 108 -6.68 0.55 -0.60
C SER A 108 -7.62 -0.05 -1.63
N ALA A 109 -7.73 0.62 -2.76
CA ALA A 109 -8.49 0.16 -3.91
C ALA A 109 -7.70 0.42 -5.18
N ALA A 110 -7.73 -0.52 -6.11
CA ALA A 110 -7.09 -0.37 -7.40
C ALA A 110 -7.98 -0.91 -8.51
N TYR A 111 -7.81 -0.36 -9.69
CA TYR A 111 -8.39 -0.89 -10.91
C TYR A 111 -7.30 -1.15 -11.94
N HIS A 112 -7.33 -2.36 -12.52
CA HIS A 112 -6.36 -2.85 -13.47
C HIS A 112 -7.03 -2.98 -14.85
N PHE A 113 -6.58 -2.17 -15.81
CA PHE A 113 -7.05 -2.19 -17.19
C PHE A 113 -6.10 -3.02 -18.06
N PHE A 114 -6.60 -4.03 -18.74
CA PHE A 114 -5.83 -4.74 -19.78
C PHE A 114 -5.84 -3.93 -21.07
N LEU A 115 -4.66 -3.64 -21.60
CA LEU A 115 -4.48 -2.87 -22.83
C LEU A 115 -4.47 -3.75 -24.09
N ASN A 116 -4.02 -4.98 -23.95
CA ASN A 116 -3.89 -5.92 -25.06
C ASN A 116 -3.77 -7.37 -24.56
N ASP A 117 -3.93 -8.35 -25.46
CA ASP A 117 -3.78 -9.79 -25.17
C ASP A 117 -2.36 -10.18 -24.69
N ASP A 118 -1.37 -9.31 -24.84
CA ASP A 118 0.05 -9.52 -24.49
C ASP A 118 0.40 -9.23 -23.02
N ASN A 119 -0.51 -9.38 -22.06
CA ASN A 119 -0.28 -9.13 -20.64
C ASN A 119 0.11 -7.68 -20.26
N GLN A 120 -0.13 -6.71 -21.13
CA GLN A 120 0.07 -5.31 -20.79
C GLN A 120 -1.14 -4.76 -20.07
N PHE A 121 -0.91 -4.14 -18.90
CA PHE A 121 -1.98 -3.53 -18.12
C PHE A 121 -1.54 -2.20 -17.50
N ILE A 122 -2.49 -1.33 -17.27
CA ILE A 122 -2.33 -0.10 -16.50
C ILE A 122 -3.14 -0.23 -15.22
N SER A 123 -2.54 0.13 -14.09
CA SER A 123 -3.20 0.12 -12.79
C SER A 123 -3.30 1.53 -12.23
N ILE A 124 -4.47 1.86 -11.71
CA ILE A 124 -4.73 3.10 -10.98
C ILE A 124 -5.26 2.71 -9.62
N GLY A 125 -4.68 3.25 -8.53
CA GLY A 125 -5.08 2.92 -7.18
C GLY A 125 -4.73 4.02 -6.16
N GLY A 126 -5.40 3.96 -5.01
CA GLY A 126 -5.19 4.86 -3.89
C GLY A 126 -5.68 4.27 -2.58
#